data_bb015fe989951ac386907450b7ab9070
#
_entry.id   bb015fe989951ac386907450b7ab9070
#
_cell.length_a   1.000
_cell.length_b   1.000
_cell.length_c   1.000
_cell.angle_alpha   90.00
_cell.angle_beta   90.00
_cell.angle_gamma   90.00
#
_symmetry.space_group_name_H-M   'P 1'
#
loop_
_entity.id
_entity.type
_entity.pdbx_description
1 polymer ?
#
loop_
_entity_poly.entity_id
_entity_poly.type
_entity_poly.pdbx_seq_one_letter_code
_entity_poly.pdbx_strand_id
1 'polypeptide(L)'
;MKTSHFLLLSLFFFISCSESSIETETEIEGTLFRVNSYTESCQGFILQECLLIQRGEAIGTQDWTYLYDGINGFEFVPGFIYTLDVKITERNPPPQDVGKYEYTLIKIIEKTAVN
;
A
#
# COMPACT_ATOMS: atom_id res chain seq x y z
N MET A 1 70.77 -3.60 2.20
CA MET A 1 70.08 -3.51 2.31
C MET A 1 69.09 -2.98 2.35
N LYS A 2 68.39 -3.01 2.20
CA LYS A 2 67.40 -2.51 2.15
C LYS A 2 66.34 -2.60 2.57
N THR A 3 65.63 -2.37 2.70
CA THR A 3 64.59 -2.46 3.13
C THR A 3 63.56 -1.96 2.81
N SER A 4 62.84 -2.09 2.81
CA SER A 4 61.73 -1.69 2.41
C SER A 4 60.74 -1.48 3.02
N HIS A 5 60.11 -1.20 3.14
CA HIS A 5 59.04 -0.92 3.72
C HIS A 5 58.01 -0.71 3.35
N PHE A 6 57.23 -0.77 3.31
CA PHE A 6 56.13 -0.61 2.99
C PHE A 6 55.18 -0.14 3.52
N LEU A 7 54.43 0.05 3.43
CA LEU A 7 53.54 0.59 3.80
C LEU A 7 52.37 0.37 3.59
N LEU A 8 51.65 0.39 3.86
CA LEU A 8 50.49 0.20 3.68
C LEU A 8 49.57 0.96 3.80
N LEU A 9 48.80 1.06 3.68
CA LEU A 9 47.93 1.83 3.70
C LEU A 9 46.77 1.47 4.01
N SER A 10 46.00 1.73 4.28
CA SER A 10 44.91 1.48 4.65
C SER A 10 43.93 2.18 4.34
N LEU A 11 43.18 2.14 4.23
CA LEU A 11 42.20 2.83 3.91
C LEU A 11 41.02 2.62 4.37
N PHE A 12 40.25 2.95 4.50
CA PHE A 12 39.07 2.80 4.94
C PHE A 12 38.13 3.54 4.67
N PHE A 13 37.18 3.49 4.80
CA PHE A 13 36.21 4.19 4.59
C PHE A 13 35.09 4.05 5.06
N PHE A 14 34.18 4.40 5.08
CA PHE A 14 33.13 4.39 5.59
C PHE A 14 32.10 4.86 5.08
N ILE A 15 31.17 4.83 5.22
CA ILE A 15 30.17 5.12 4.75
C ILE A 15 29.19 5.43 5.45
N SER A 16 28.41 5.91 5.45
CA SER A 16 27.52 6.33 6.14
C SER A 16 26.35 6.48 5.65
N CYS A 17 25.51 6.31 5.77
CA CYS A 17 24.45 6.46 5.21
C CYS A 17 23.48 6.86 5.96
N SER A 18 22.79 7.35 6.07
CA SER A 18 21.95 7.77 6.81
C SER A 18 20.89 8.26 6.45
N GLU A 19 20.12 8.35 6.43
CA GLU A 19 19.12 8.83 6.08
C GLU A 19 18.18 9.12 6.84
N SER A 20 17.50 9.43 7.17
CA SER A 20 16.68 9.73 7.93
C SER A 20 15.72 10.50 7.66
N SER A 21 14.88 10.52 7.49
CA SER A 21 14.00 11.28 7.13
C SER A 21 13.02 11.34 8.07
N ILE A 22 12.45 12.24 8.37
CA ILE A 22 11.57 12.37 9.21
C ILE A 22 10.35 12.53 8.57
N GLU A 23 9.45 11.84 8.58
CA GLU A 23 8.33 12.03 7.93
C GLU A 23 7.26 12.32 8.83
N THR A 24 6.37 13.14 8.68
CA THR A 24 5.26 13.44 9.51
C THR A 24 4.07 12.65 9.13
N GLU A 25 4.10 11.99 8.02
CA GLU A 25 3.03 11.17 7.64
C GLU A 25 3.48 9.80 7.55
N THR A 26 2.65 8.81 7.81
CA THR A 26 2.97 7.42 7.69
C THR A 26 2.44 6.93 6.37
N GLU A 27 3.30 6.40 5.55
CA GLU A 27 2.93 5.84 4.28
C GLU A 27 3.34 4.40 4.21
N ILE A 28 2.47 3.54 3.73
CA ILE A 28 2.78 2.15 3.52
C ILE A 28 2.52 1.86 2.06
N GLU A 29 3.57 1.52 1.33
CA GLU A 29 3.46 1.23 -0.07
C GLU A 29 3.55 -0.23 -0.32
N GLY A 30 2.93 -0.69 -1.35
CA GLY A 30 3.05 -2.08 -1.76
C GLY A 30 2.18 -3.02 -0.96
N THR A 31 1.03 -2.56 -0.49
CA THR A 31 0.11 -3.44 0.21
C THR A 31 -0.81 -4.09 -0.80
N LEU A 32 -0.91 -5.40 -0.73
CA LEU A 32 -1.73 -6.14 -1.65
C LEU A 32 -3.17 -6.11 -1.23
N PHE A 33 -4.03 -5.75 -2.15
CA PHE A 33 -5.48 -5.77 -1.93
C PHE A 33 -6.09 -6.67 -2.99
N ARG A 34 -7.09 -7.41 -2.58
CA ARG A 34 -7.89 -8.15 -3.55
C ARG A 34 -9.28 -7.53 -3.50
N VAL A 35 -9.86 -7.25 -4.65
CA VAL A 35 -11.15 -6.57 -4.74
C VAL A 35 -12.14 -7.50 -5.42
N ASN A 36 -13.28 -7.68 -4.81
CA ASN A 36 -14.30 -8.59 -5.31
C ASN A 36 -14.94 -8.02 -6.57
N SER A 37 -15.68 -8.86 -7.25
CA SER A 37 -16.23 -8.53 -8.55
C SER A 37 -17.52 -7.72 -8.46
N TYR A 38 -17.99 -7.42 -7.28
CA TYR A 38 -19.19 -6.62 -7.11
C TYR A 38 -19.06 -5.78 -5.86
N THR A 39 -19.85 -4.73 -5.77
CA THR A 39 -19.89 -3.90 -4.59
C THR A 39 -21.14 -4.23 -3.80
N GLU A 40 -21.23 -3.74 -2.59
CA GLU A 40 -22.43 -3.90 -1.78
C GLU A 40 -22.76 -2.59 -1.12
N SER A 41 -24.03 -2.39 -0.84
CA SER A 41 -24.43 -1.21 -0.11
C SER A 41 -23.91 -1.28 1.30
N CYS A 42 -23.40 -0.20 1.80
CA CYS A 42 -22.85 -0.14 3.13
C CYS A 42 -23.17 1.21 3.73
N GLN A 43 -23.06 1.31 5.03
CA GLN A 43 -23.36 2.54 5.74
C GLN A 43 -22.11 3.04 6.41
N GLY A 44 -21.51 4.08 5.87
CA GLY A 44 -20.42 4.77 6.50
C GLY A 44 -20.99 6.03 7.10
N PHE A 45 -20.44 7.17 6.71
CA PHE A 45 -21.05 8.42 7.10
C PHE A 45 -22.35 8.61 6.34
N ILE A 46 -22.47 8.03 5.17
CA ILE A 46 -23.69 8.04 4.40
C ILE A 46 -23.88 6.66 3.83
N LEU A 47 -25.05 6.39 3.32
CA LEU A 47 -25.30 5.14 2.63
C LEU A 47 -24.59 5.21 1.28
N GLN A 48 -23.86 4.19 0.94
CA GLN A 48 -23.06 4.21 -0.27
C GLN A 48 -22.76 2.81 -0.74
N GLU A 49 -22.11 2.70 -1.87
CA GLU A 49 -21.66 1.42 -2.37
C GLU A 49 -20.21 1.24 -1.95
N CYS A 50 -19.91 0.12 -1.35
CA CYS A 50 -18.56 -0.17 -0.89
C CYS A 50 -17.92 -1.26 -1.70
N LEU A 51 -16.63 -1.12 -1.93
CA LEU A 51 -15.85 -2.22 -2.47
C LEU A 51 -15.72 -3.29 -1.39
N LEU A 52 -15.63 -4.53 -1.82
CA LEU A 52 -15.36 -5.63 -0.91
C LEU A 52 -13.92 -6.02 -1.13
N ILE A 53 -13.13 -5.96 -0.09
CA ILE A 53 -11.71 -6.19 -0.22
C ILE A 53 -11.20 -7.27 0.71
N GLN A 54 -10.06 -7.79 0.37
CA GLN A 54 -9.28 -8.67 1.23
C GLN A 54 -7.87 -8.16 1.25
N ARG A 55 -7.21 -8.26 2.39
CA ARG A 55 -5.80 -7.96 2.48
C ARG A 55 -5.20 -8.82 3.56
N GLY A 56 -3.88 -8.98 3.52
CA GLY A 56 -3.18 -9.79 4.51
C GLY A 56 -3.62 -11.22 4.44
N GLU A 57 -3.86 -11.79 5.57
CA GLU A 57 -4.19 -13.20 5.64
C GLU A 57 -5.58 -13.50 5.11
N ALA A 58 -6.40 -12.50 4.91
CA ALA A 58 -7.73 -12.74 4.37
C ALA A 58 -7.72 -13.01 2.88
N ILE A 59 -6.61 -12.69 2.20
CA ILE A 59 -6.55 -12.89 0.76
C ILE A 59 -6.69 -14.36 0.43
N GLY A 60 -7.64 -14.67 -0.44
CA GLY A 60 -7.88 -16.05 -0.86
C GLY A 60 -8.91 -16.77 -0.02
N THR A 61 -9.38 -16.16 1.05
CA THR A 61 -10.44 -16.77 1.85
C THR A 61 -11.78 -16.32 1.34
N GLN A 62 -12.82 -16.57 2.10
CA GLN A 62 -14.13 -16.09 1.75
C GLN A 62 -14.54 -14.92 2.59
N ASP A 63 -13.61 -14.34 3.34
CA ASP A 63 -13.90 -13.25 4.23
C ASP A 63 -13.63 -11.94 3.52
N TRP A 64 -14.67 -11.22 3.18
CA TRP A 64 -14.56 -9.93 2.51
C TRP A 64 -14.98 -8.85 3.49
N THR A 65 -14.30 -7.72 3.44
CA THR A 65 -14.66 -6.60 4.29
C THR A 65 -14.97 -5.39 3.43
N TYR A 66 -15.73 -4.47 3.96
CA TYR A 66 -16.08 -3.27 3.23
C TYR A 66 -14.92 -2.29 3.27
N LEU A 67 -14.69 -1.64 2.16
CA LEU A 67 -13.79 -0.52 2.12
C LEU A 67 -14.67 0.70 1.90
N TYR A 68 -14.82 1.52 2.92
CA TYR A 68 -15.74 2.65 2.85
C TYR A 68 -15.16 3.80 2.02
N ASP A 69 -13.85 3.96 2.03
CA ASP A 69 -13.24 4.99 1.21
C ASP A 69 -12.86 4.36 -0.11
N GLY A 70 -12.84 5.05 -1.15
CA GLY A 70 -12.43 4.49 -2.42
C GLY A 70 -10.94 4.32 -2.49
N ILE A 71 -10.46 3.88 -3.64
CA ILE A 71 -9.04 3.77 -3.89
C ILE A 71 -8.76 4.75 -5.02
N ASN A 72 -7.96 5.78 -4.72
CA ASN A 72 -7.65 6.81 -5.71
C ASN A 72 -6.96 6.18 -6.90
N GLY A 73 -7.41 6.54 -8.09
CA GLY A 73 -6.81 6.03 -9.31
C GLY A 73 -7.33 4.69 -9.75
N PHE A 74 -8.22 4.07 -8.98
CA PHE A 74 -8.76 2.76 -9.34
C PHE A 74 -10.19 2.93 -9.83
N GLU A 75 -10.45 2.40 -11.01
CA GLU A 75 -11.77 2.45 -11.55
C GLU A 75 -12.34 1.06 -11.48
N PHE A 76 -13.32 0.83 -10.66
CA PHE A 76 -13.89 -0.50 -10.46
C PHE A 76 -14.82 -0.82 -11.62
N VAL A 77 -14.68 -2.02 -12.16
CA VAL A 77 -15.57 -2.52 -13.19
C VAL A 77 -16.17 -3.83 -12.66
N PRO A 78 -17.47 -3.94 -12.55
CA PRO A 78 -18.05 -5.17 -12.04
C PRO A 78 -17.74 -6.34 -12.98
N GLY A 79 -17.68 -7.50 -12.42
CA GLY A 79 -17.45 -8.71 -13.20
C GLY A 79 -16.00 -9.15 -13.22
N PHE A 80 -15.12 -8.43 -12.52
CA PHE A 80 -13.73 -8.82 -12.44
C PHE A 80 -13.28 -8.83 -11.01
N ILE A 81 -12.44 -9.80 -10.66
CA ILE A 81 -11.74 -9.78 -9.39
C ILE A 81 -10.38 -9.20 -9.67
N TYR A 82 -9.98 -8.25 -8.86
CA TYR A 82 -8.72 -7.54 -9.05
C TYR A 82 -7.75 -7.89 -7.94
N THR A 83 -6.47 -7.89 -8.28
CA THR A 83 -5.40 -7.87 -7.29
C THR A 83 -4.64 -6.58 -7.54
N LEU A 84 -4.55 -5.75 -6.53
CA LEU A 84 -3.99 -4.42 -6.63
C LEU A 84 -2.81 -4.25 -5.69
N ASP A 85 -1.89 -3.40 -6.11
CA ASP A 85 -0.83 -2.92 -5.26
C ASP A 85 -1.25 -1.52 -4.85
N VAL A 86 -1.39 -1.27 -3.58
CA VAL A 86 -2.01 -0.07 -3.06
C VAL A 86 -1.09 0.63 -2.06
N LYS A 87 -1.05 1.93 -2.12
CA LYS A 87 -0.34 2.73 -1.15
C LYS A 87 -1.35 3.21 -0.13
N ILE A 88 -1.05 3.06 1.14
CA ILE A 88 -1.91 3.50 2.22
C ILE A 88 -1.23 4.65 2.92
N THR A 89 -1.93 5.76 3.03
CA THR A 89 -1.40 6.95 3.68
C THR A 89 -2.33 7.31 4.82
N GLU A 90 -1.76 7.58 5.97
CA GLU A 90 -2.56 7.98 7.11
C GLU A 90 -2.71 9.49 7.09
N ARG A 91 -3.93 9.97 7.16
CA ARG A 91 -4.18 11.41 7.18
C ARG A 91 -3.87 11.95 8.55
N ASN A 92 -3.15 13.05 8.59
CA ASN A 92 -2.74 13.62 9.86
C ASN A 92 -2.82 15.14 9.79
N PRO A 93 -3.74 15.76 10.51
CA PRO A 93 -4.69 15.10 11.43
C PRO A 93 -5.82 14.46 10.65
N PRO A 94 -6.48 13.48 11.25
CA PRO A 94 -7.57 12.82 10.55
C PRO A 94 -8.74 13.77 10.43
N PRO A 95 -9.34 13.85 9.26
CA PRO A 95 -10.50 14.71 9.10
C PRO A 95 -11.73 14.10 9.75
N GLN A 96 -12.78 14.88 9.83
CA GLN A 96 -13.96 14.39 10.48
C GLN A 96 -14.88 13.62 9.59
N ASP A 97 -14.92 13.95 8.33
CA ASP A 97 -15.90 13.38 7.42
C ASP A 97 -15.40 12.24 6.57
N VAL A 98 -14.15 11.87 6.66
CA VAL A 98 -13.60 10.79 5.86
C VAL A 98 -12.78 9.91 6.76
N GLY A 99 -12.35 8.80 6.27
CA GLY A 99 -11.61 7.86 7.06
C GLY A 99 -10.23 8.35 7.40
N LYS A 100 -9.58 7.66 8.29
CA LYS A 100 -8.25 8.01 8.73
C LYS A 100 -7.21 7.75 7.68
N TYR A 101 -7.46 6.79 6.80
CA TYR A 101 -6.50 6.40 5.79
C TYR A 101 -6.95 6.76 4.41
N GLU A 102 -5.98 7.02 3.54
CA GLU A 102 -6.24 7.27 2.15
C GLU A 102 -5.56 6.17 1.36
N TYR A 103 -6.23 5.64 0.35
CA TYR A 103 -5.72 4.52 -0.44
C TYR A 103 -5.51 4.99 -1.86
N THR A 104 -4.35 4.65 -2.42
CA THR A 104 -4.00 5.07 -3.78
C THR A 104 -3.47 3.87 -4.54
N LEU A 105 -4.01 3.66 -5.73
CA LEU A 105 -3.59 2.56 -6.57
C LEU A 105 -2.18 2.81 -7.07
N ILE A 106 -1.28 1.84 -6.87
CA ILE A 106 0.02 1.87 -7.46
C ILE A 106 -0.06 1.18 -8.82
N LYS A 107 -0.62 -0.02 -8.84
CA LYS A 107 -0.80 -0.72 -10.11
C LYS A 107 -1.77 -1.86 -9.95
N ILE A 108 -2.35 -2.29 -11.03
CA ILE A 108 -3.19 -3.47 -11.07
C ILE A 108 -2.28 -4.64 -11.38
N ILE A 109 -2.21 -5.58 -10.45
CA ILE A 109 -1.37 -6.74 -10.64
C ILE A 109 -2.12 -7.78 -11.45
N GLU A 110 -3.41 -7.96 -11.17
CA GLU A 110 -4.17 -8.95 -11.87
C GLU A 110 -5.61 -8.52 -11.97
N LYS A 111 -6.26 -8.85 -13.06
CA LYS A 111 -7.66 -8.55 -13.31
C LYS A 111 -8.24 -9.75 -13.99
N THR A 112 -9.12 -10.46 -13.30
CA THR A 112 -9.63 -11.73 -13.79
C THR A 112 -11.14 -11.68 -13.89
N ALA A 113 -11.66 -12.02 -15.05
CA ALA A 113 -13.10 -12.03 -15.25
C ALA A 113 -13.74 -13.15 -14.45
N VAL A 114 -14.93 -12.88 -13.95
CA VAL A 114 -15.66 -13.83 -13.17
C VAL A 114 -16.92 -14.19 -13.93
N ASN A 115 -17.22 -15.45 -13.99
CA ASN A 115 -18.40 -15.89 -14.73
C ASN A 115 -19.64 -15.89 -13.90
#